data_1d7f7cddd1397f2a2a2dcacdab32c9c0
#
_entry.id   1d7f7cddd1397f2a2a2dcacdab32c9c0
#
_cell.length_a   1.000
_cell.length_b   1.000
_cell.length_c   1.000
_cell.angle_alpha   90.00
_cell.angle_beta   90.00
_cell.angle_gamma   90.00
#
_symmetry.space_group_name_H-M   'P 1'
#
loop_
_entity.id
_entity.type
_entity.pdbx_description
1 polymer ?
#
loop_
_entity_poly.entity_id
_entity_poly.type
_entity_poly.pdbx_seq_one_letter_code
_entity_poly.pdbx_strand_id
1 'polypeptide(L)'
;RAYIGLSGTAQFGAYSGHNITVSDLASMSVAYSVRTQGYPQTSGILTTAYEAENGYVYVYFFDNYTPGKLRILADKPGQTAPVLITQETDESSGKHVTYDTPYVLFTPSGAQAQYAICSPVIDADGTIYFKNDSAYLMAVGSTMDRLEVTAQPEKTVYHAGQTFEAAGMQVTAVWHNGVRTDVTKLVQWSTDPLT
;
A
#
# COMPACT_ATOMS: atom_id res chain seq x y z
N ARG A 1 -17.56 10.18 1.83
CA ARG A 1 -17.00 10.31 3.18
C ARG A 1 -15.71 11.14 3.17
N ALA A 2 -15.31 11.68 4.33
CA ALA A 2 -14.01 12.31 4.56
C ALA A 2 -13.20 11.48 5.56
N TYR A 3 -11.91 11.40 5.34
CA TYR A 3 -10.96 10.69 6.20
C TYR A 3 -9.98 11.70 6.77
N ILE A 4 -9.97 11.85 8.09
CA ILE A 4 -9.25 12.91 8.78
C ILE A 4 -8.34 12.30 9.83
N GLY A 5 -7.03 12.50 9.69
CA GLY A 5 -6.06 12.20 10.73
C GLY A 5 -6.15 13.23 11.85
N LEU A 6 -6.27 12.76 13.08
CA LEU A 6 -6.31 13.61 14.26
C LEU A 6 -5.08 13.33 15.12
N SER A 7 -4.33 14.37 15.45
CA SER A 7 -3.36 14.33 16.51
C SER A 7 -4.02 14.90 17.78
N GLY A 8 -4.43 14.01 18.68
CA GLY A 8 -5.04 14.42 19.92
C GLY A 8 -4.02 15.08 20.83
N THR A 9 -4.26 16.33 21.22
CA THR A 9 -3.64 16.91 22.37
C THR A 9 -4.63 16.93 23.52
N ALA A 10 -4.15 16.72 24.73
CA ALA A 10 -4.93 16.74 25.97
C ALA A 10 -5.74 18.04 26.20
N GLN A 11 -5.67 19.01 25.29
CA GLN A 11 -6.33 20.32 25.45
C GLN A 11 -7.85 20.27 25.42
N PHE A 12 -8.45 19.20 24.88
CA PHE A 12 -9.90 19.10 24.79
C PHE A 12 -10.51 17.95 25.59
N GLY A 13 -9.77 17.34 26.49
CA GLY A 13 -10.28 16.40 27.49
C GLY A 13 -10.86 15.08 26.98
N ALA A 14 -11.24 15.01 25.71
CA ALA A 14 -11.89 13.85 25.11
C ALA A 14 -11.02 13.05 24.13
N TYR A 15 -9.88 13.57 23.72
CA TYR A 15 -9.02 12.97 22.72
C TYR A 15 -7.61 12.73 23.28
N SER A 16 -7.51 11.74 24.14
CA SER A 16 -6.22 11.18 24.48
C SER A 16 -5.86 10.11 23.47
N GLY A 17 -5.04 10.43 22.50
CA GLY A 17 -4.57 9.46 21.53
C GLY A 17 -4.57 9.97 20.09
N HIS A 18 -3.99 9.15 19.22
CA HIS A 18 -3.90 9.39 17.80
C HIS A 18 -5.01 8.61 17.13
N ASN A 19 -5.83 9.24 16.30
CA ASN A 19 -6.96 8.60 15.64
C ASN A 19 -7.06 9.03 14.19
N ILE A 20 -7.51 8.12 13.35
CA ILE A 20 -8.13 8.47 12.08
C ILE A 20 -9.65 8.41 12.24
N THR A 21 -10.33 9.46 11.78
CA THR A 21 -11.77 9.60 11.88
C THR A 21 -12.39 9.56 10.49
N VAL A 22 -13.41 8.74 10.34
CA VAL A 22 -14.22 8.64 9.13
C VAL A 22 -15.53 9.39 9.37
N SER A 23 -15.76 10.43 8.57
CA SER A 23 -16.95 11.29 8.66
C SER A 23 -17.87 11.07 7.47
N ASP A 24 -19.14 10.93 7.75
CA ASP A 24 -20.19 10.91 6.73
C ASP A 24 -20.56 12.34 6.36
N LEU A 25 -20.23 12.74 5.13
CA LEU A 25 -20.48 14.10 4.65
C LEU A 25 -21.95 14.39 4.39
N ALA A 26 -22.76 13.37 4.13
CA ALA A 26 -24.20 13.55 3.89
C ALA A 26 -24.93 13.90 5.19
N SER A 27 -24.55 13.28 6.30
CA SER A 27 -25.13 13.56 7.63
C SER A 27 -24.33 14.56 8.45
N MET A 28 -23.11 14.95 7.96
CA MET A 28 -22.15 15.78 8.70
C MET A 28 -21.81 15.20 10.08
N SER A 29 -21.77 13.90 10.18
CA SER A 29 -21.52 13.17 11.43
C SER A 29 -20.29 12.25 11.31
N VAL A 30 -19.70 11.95 12.46
CA VAL A 30 -18.63 10.94 12.55
C VAL A 30 -19.24 9.55 12.42
N ALA A 31 -18.79 8.79 11.41
CA ALA A 31 -19.20 7.39 11.25
C ALA A 31 -18.48 6.49 12.27
N TYR A 32 -17.16 6.65 12.38
CA TYR A 32 -16.34 5.98 13.39
C TYR A 32 -14.93 6.61 13.46
N SER A 33 -14.22 6.27 14.51
CA SER A 33 -12.80 6.57 14.68
C SER A 33 -12.03 5.32 15.04
N VAL A 34 -10.79 5.23 14.63
CA VAL A 34 -9.90 4.13 15.00
C VAL A 34 -8.55 4.70 15.45
N ARG A 35 -8.00 4.14 16.52
CA ARG A 35 -6.72 4.55 17.09
C ARG A 35 -5.58 4.20 16.13
N THR A 36 -4.55 5.05 16.09
CA THR A 36 -3.26 4.78 15.43
C THR A 36 -2.15 4.76 16.48
N GLN A 37 -1.00 4.20 16.16
CA GLN A 37 0.14 4.18 17.08
C GLN A 37 0.80 5.56 17.19
N GLY A 38 0.99 6.22 16.06
CA GLY A 38 1.53 7.58 15.97
C GLY A 38 0.51 8.57 15.41
N TYR A 39 0.95 9.80 15.16
CA TYR A 39 0.09 10.83 14.59
C TYR A 39 -0.18 10.56 13.10
N PRO A 40 -1.42 10.40 12.65
CA PRO A 40 -1.74 10.26 11.23
C PRO A 40 -1.70 11.64 10.53
N GLN A 41 -0.50 12.16 10.33
CA GLN A 41 -0.25 13.51 9.81
C GLN A 41 -0.10 13.55 8.29
N THR A 42 -0.02 12.39 7.64
CA THR A 42 0.07 12.33 6.18
C THR A 42 -1.30 12.45 5.55
N SER A 43 -1.39 13.08 4.38
CA SER A 43 -2.60 12.97 3.57
C SER A 43 -2.76 11.54 3.09
N GLY A 44 -3.91 10.94 3.35
CA GLY A 44 -4.23 9.62 2.83
C GLY A 44 -4.44 9.68 1.31
N ILE A 45 -4.04 8.62 0.63
CA ILE A 45 -4.46 8.35 -0.75
C ILE A 45 -5.58 7.32 -0.75
N LEU A 46 -6.47 7.44 -1.71
CA LEU A 46 -7.67 6.63 -1.80
C LEU A 46 -7.71 5.91 -3.14
N THR A 47 -8.08 4.63 -3.12
CA THR A 47 -8.39 3.87 -4.33
C THR A 47 -9.80 3.30 -4.29
N THR A 48 -10.49 3.37 -5.42
CA THR A 48 -11.79 2.76 -5.68
C THR A 48 -11.67 1.55 -6.60
N ALA A 49 -10.46 1.10 -6.91
CA ALA A 49 -10.21 0.03 -7.87
C ALA A 49 -10.97 -1.27 -7.56
N TYR A 50 -11.23 -1.52 -6.29
CA TYR A 50 -11.91 -2.73 -5.80
C TYR A 50 -13.37 -2.50 -5.41
N GLU A 51 -13.90 -1.27 -5.56
CA GLU A 51 -15.25 -0.93 -5.11
C GLU A 51 -16.32 -1.75 -5.86
N ALA A 52 -16.14 -1.96 -7.16
CA ALA A 52 -17.06 -2.79 -7.95
C ALA A 52 -17.03 -4.27 -7.58
N GLU A 53 -15.90 -4.77 -7.08
CA GLU A 53 -15.70 -6.16 -6.73
C GLU A 53 -16.20 -6.49 -5.32
N ASN A 54 -15.86 -5.68 -4.33
CA ASN A 54 -16.09 -5.99 -2.91
C ASN A 54 -16.82 -4.88 -2.13
N GLY A 55 -17.14 -3.77 -2.79
CA GLY A 55 -17.85 -2.63 -2.20
C GLY A 55 -16.99 -1.73 -1.33
N TYR A 56 -15.67 -1.96 -1.23
CA TYR A 56 -14.78 -1.18 -0.38
C TYR A 56 -13.96 -0.16 -1.17
N VAL A 57 -13.81 0.99 -0.54
CA VAL A 57 -12.79 1.99 -0.84
C VAL A 57 -11.63 1.80 0.14
N TYR A 58 -10.41 1.86 -0.35
CA TYR A 58 -9.23 1.69 0.48
C TYR A 58 -8.47 3.00 0.61
N VAL A 59 -8.10 3.36 1.85
CA VAL A 59 -7.35 4.56 2.19
C VAL A 59 -6.01 4.16 2.77
N TYR A 60 -4.93 4.59 2.13
CA TYR A 60 -3.56 4.35 2.55
C TYR A 60 -2.97 5.61 3.16
N PHE A 61 -2.33 5.48 4.29
CA PHE A 61 -1.70 6.59 5.01
C PHE A 61 -0.58 6.09 5.91
N PHE A 62 0.24 7.02 6.40
CA PHE A 62 1.26 6.72 7.40
C PHE A 62 0.89 7.33 8.75
N ASP A 63 1.30 6.67 9.82
CA ASP A 63 1.38 7.30 11.13
C ASP A 63 2.82 7.79 11.39
N ASN A 64 2.93 9.00 11.94
CA ASN A 64 4.20 9.59 12.34
C ASN A 64 4.67 8.94 13.63
N TYR A 65 5.38 7.86 13.49
CA TYR A 65 5.97 7.03 14.52
C TYR A 65 7.32 6.50 14.03
N THR A 66 8.12 5.86 14.89
CA THR A 66 9.35 5.19 14.48
C THR A 66 9.25 3.71 14.79
N PRO A 67 9.17 2.83 13.76
CA PRO A 67 9.07 3.13 12.33
C PRO A 67 7.67 3.62 11.91
N GLY A 68 7.61 4.58 10.98
CA GLY A 68 6.35 5.01 10.36
C GLY A 68 5.76 3.89 9.50
N LYS A 69 4.60 3.40 9.88
CA LYS A 69 3.96 2.24 9.25
C LYS A 69 3.01 2.69 8.15
N LEU A 70 3.07 2.02 6.99
CA LEU A 70 2.02 2.15 5.97
C LEU A 70 0.80 1.39 6.44
N ARG A 71 -0.29 2.10 6.61
CA ARG A 71 -1.57 1.56 7.07
C ARG A 71 -2.62 1.60 5.98
N ILE A 72 -3.57 0.71 6.08
CA ILE A 72 -4.73 0.65 5.19
C ILE A 72 -6.02 0.66 6.01
N LEU A 73 -6.96 1.46 5.56
CA LEU A 73 -8.33 1.50 6.05
C LEU A 73 -9.26 1.08 4.91
N ALA A 74 -10.08 0.06 5.13
CA ALA A 74 -11.15 -0.32 4.22
C ALA A 74 -12.48 0.23 4.71
N ASP A 75 -13.17 0.97 3.86
CA ASP A 75 -14.45 1.62 4.20
C ASP A 75 -15.49 1.46 3.10
N LYS A 76 -16.75 1.42 3.50
CA LYS A 76 -17.91 1.37 2.60
C LYS A 76 -19.12 2.10 3.19
N PRO A 77 -20.12 2.46 2.39
CA PRO A 77 -21.35 3.05 2.90
C PRO A 77 -22.00 2.21 4.01
N GLY A 78 -22.45 2.89 5.07
CA GLY A 78 -23.09 2.24 6.23
C GLY A 78 -22.15 1.61 7.25
N GLN A 79 -20.84 1.57 6.99
CA GLN A 79 -19.87 1.05 7.96
C GLN A 79 -19.73 1.97 9.16
N THR A 80 -19.69 1.38 10.36
CA THR A 80 -19.62 2.06 11.67
C THR A 80 -18.43 1.64 12.52
N ALA A 81 -17.55 0.76 12.00
CA ALA A 81 -16.34 0.31 12.64
C ALA A 81 -15.31 -0.13 11.60
N PRO A 82 -14.01 -0.11 11.91
CA PRO A 82 -12.98 -0.63 11.02
C PRO A 82 -13.16 -2.14 10.82
N VAL A 83 -12.90 -2.63 9.60
CA VAL A 83 -12.99 -4.06 9.26
C VAL A 83 -11.63 -4.71 9.01
N LEU A 84 -10.62 -3.91 8.63
CA LEU A 84 -9.23 -4.33 8.55
C LEU A 84 -8.49 -3.73 9.73
N ILE A 85 -8.01 -4.59 10.62
CA ILE A 85 -7.32 -4.18 11.85
C ILE A 85 -6.02 -4.96 12.04
N THR A 86 -5.10 -4.32 12.75
CA THR A 86 -3.95 -4.94 13.41
C THR A 86 -4.07 -4.66 14.90
N GLN A 87 -3.80 -5.64 15.73
CA GLN A 87 -3.70 -5.42 17.17
C GLN A 87 -2.29 -4.96 17.53
N GLU A 88 -2.20 -3.83 18.22
CA GLU A 88 -0.95 -3.27 18.72
C GLU A 88 -1.02 -3.11 20.24
N THR A 89 0.13 -3.18 20.88
CA THR A 89 0.24 -3.01 22.34
C THR A 89 0.95 -1.71 22.67
N ASP A 90 0.37 -0.92 23.54
CA ASP A 90 0.98 0.27 24.12
C ASP A 90 1.77 -0.12 25.36
N GLU A 91 3.08 -0.10 25.23
CA GLU A 91 4.01 -0.39 26.33
C GLU A 91 4.53 0.88 27.03
N SER A 92 4.28 2.05 26.45
CA SER A 92 4.82 3.31 26.93
C SER A 92 4.26 3.76 28.29
N SER A 93 3.08 3.25 28.65
CA SER A 93 2.37 3.60 29.89
C SER A 93 2.67 2.66 31.06
N GLY A 94 3.55 1.65 30.87
CA GLY A 94 3.72 0.55 31.84
C GLY A 94 2.49 -0.31 32.05
N LYS A 95 1.45 -0.07 31.24
CA LYS A 95 0.22 -0.87 31.14
C LYS A 95 0.24 -1.53 29.76
N HIS A 96 0.44 -2.81 29.70
CA HIS A 96 0.30 -3.57 28.45
C HIS A 96 -1.16 -3.51 27.96
N VAL A 97 -1.52 -2.45 27.24
CA VAL A 97 -2.85 -2.25 26.69
C VAL A 97 -2.84 -2.58 25.21
N THR A 98 -3.50 -3.66 24.84
CA THR A 98 -3.72 -4.03 23.45
C THR A 98 -4.93 -3.26 22.90
N TYR A 99 -4.81 -2.75 21.68
CA TYR A 99 -5.86 -2.00 20.99
C TYR A 99 -5.83 -2.26 19.49
N ASP A 100 -6.98 -2.07 18.86
CA ASP A 100 -7.12 -2.19 17.40
C ASP A 100 -6.64 -0.92 16.72
N THR A 101 -5.85 -1.10 15.65
CA THR A 101 -5.41 -0.04 14.74
C THR A 101 -5.82 -0.38 13.31
N PRO A 102 -5.83 0.59 12.37
CA PRO A 102 -5.91 0.26 10.95
C PRO A 102 -4.82 -0.73 10.56
N TYR A 103 -5.14 -1.62 9.65
CA TYR A 103 -4.25 -2.71 9.26
C TYR A 103 -2.88 -2.19 8.82
N VAL A 104 -1.82 -2.81 9.34
CA VAL A 104 -0.43 -2.51 8.96
C VAL A 104 -0.09 -3.28 7.70
N LEU A 105 0.00 -2.57 6.59
CA LEU A 105 0.36 -3.14 5.29
C LEU A 105 1.87 -3.35 5.17
N PHE A 106 2.65 -2.38 5.67
CA PHE A 106 4.11 -2.42 5.59
C PHE A 106 4.75 -1.70 6.77
N THR A 107 5.84 -2.27 7.28
CA THR A 107 6.66 -1.68 8.33
C THR A 107 8.10 -1.55 7.83
N PRO A 108 8.64 -0.34 7.66
CA PRO A 108 10.04 -0.14 7.33
C PRO A 108 10.96 -0.73 8.40
N SER A 109 12.12 -1.25 7.99
CA SER A 109 13.10 -1.86 8.89
C SER A 109 14.53 -1.36 8.65
N GLY A 110 15.44 -1.65 9.55
CA GLY A 110 16.84 -1.24 9.44
C GLY A 110 16.99 0.28 9.28
N ALA A 111 17.81 0.72 8.34
CA ALA A 111 18.04 2.14 8.07
C ALA A 111 16.80 2.90 7.59
N GLN A 112 15.79 2.21 7.08
CA GLN A 112 14.54 2.79 6.62
C GLN A 112 13.50 2.98 7.73
N ALA A 113 13.76 2.49 8.94
CA ALA A 113 12.86 2.56 10.09
C ALA A 113 12.86 3.98 10.70
N GLN A 114 12.30 4.95 9.99
CA GLN A 114 12.23 6.36 10.39
C GLN A 114 10.78 6.89 10.36
N TYR A 115 10.58 8.11 10.83
CA TYR A 115 9.29 8.81 10.79
C TYR A 115 8.79 8.98 9.36
N ALA A 116 7.49 8.85 9.15
CA ALA A 116 6.85 9.06 7.86
C ALA A 116 5.80 10.18 7.96
N ILE A 117 6.12 11.34 7.40
CA ILE A 117 5.24 12.52 7.33
C ILE A 117 4.91 12.92 5.89
N CYS A 118 5.50 12.26 4.90
CA CYS A 118 5.19 12.48 3.50
C CYS A 118 3.96 11.67 3.08
N SER A 119 3.09 12.29 2.30
CA SER A 119 1.95 11.58 1.71
C SER A 119 2.44 10.56 0.69
N PRO A 120 1.87 9.34 0.68
CA PRO A 120 2.15 8.38 -0.36
C PRO A 120 1.55 8.81 -1.70
N VAL A 121 2.01 8.19 -2.78
CA VAL A 121 1.36 8.22 -4.10
C VAL A 121 1.18 6.78 -4.58
N ILE A 122 0.14 6.54 -5.37
CA ILE A 122 -0.15 5.22 -5.94
C ILE A 122 -0.06 5.30 -7.45
N ASP A 123 0.58 4.33 -8.08
CA ASP A 123 0.66 4.18 -9.52
C ASP A 123 -0.53 3.38 -10.06
N ALA A 124 -0.68 3.35 -11.38
CA ALA A 124 -1.77 2.65 -12.06
C ALA A 124 -1.76 1.12 -11.84
N ASP A 125 -0.61 0.54 -11.54
CA ASP A 125 -0.46 -0.88 -11.19
C ASP A 125 -0.72 -1.18 -9.70
N GLY A 126 -1.03 -0.16 -8.89
CA GLY A 126 -1.27 -0.29 -7.47
C GLY A 126 -0.02 -0.20 -6.59
N THR A 127 1.16 0.06 -7.17
CA THR A 127 2.37 0.28 -6.39
C THR A 127 2.31 1.61 -5.64
N ILE A 128 2.57 1.57 -4.34
CA ILE A 128 2.57 2.75 -3.46
C ILE A 128 4.01 3.22 -3.26
N TYR A 129 4.30 4.44 -3.70
CA TYR A 129 5.59 5.09 -3.52
C TYR A 129 5.52 6.09 -2.38
N PHE A 130 6.55 6.12 -1.56
CA PHE A 130 6.65 7.05 -0.44
C PHE A 130 8.08 7.30 -0.02
N LYS A 131 8.26 8.35 0.75
CA LYS A 131 9.52 8.73 1.39
C LYS A 131 9.27 8.94 2.89
N ASN A 132 10.28 8.64 3.68
CA ASN A 132 10.33 9.00 5.11
C ASN A 132 11.66 9.69 5.43
N ASP A 133 11.95 9.97 6.70
CA ASP A 133 13.15 10.67 7.15
C ASP A 133 14.45 9.89 6.95
N SER A 134 14.38 8.65 6.49
CA SER A 134 15.55 7.85 6.12
C SER A 134 16.26 8.33 4.84
N ALA A 135 15.66 9.26 4.09
CA ALA A 135 16.08 9.71 2.77
C ALA A 135 15.96 8.65 1.63
N TYR A 136 15.44 7.46 1.92
CA TYR A 136 15.12 6.47 0.88
C TYR A 136 13.77 6.76 0.24
N LEU A 137 13.70 6.60 -1.09
CA LEU A 137 12.44 6.43 -1.79
C LEU A 137 12.09 4.94 -1.75
N MET A 138 10.92 4.62 -1.26
CA MET A 138 10.42 3.26 -1.09
C MET A 138 9.23 3.00 -1.99
N ALA A 139 9.09 1.75 -2.44
CA ALA A 139 7.95 1.28 -3.19
C ALA A 139 7.38 0.02 -2.53
N VAL A 140 6.09 0.01 -2.29
CA VAL A 140 5.35 -1.14 -1.77
C VAL A 140 4.30 -1.53 -2.80
N GLY A 141 4.44 -2.72 -3.33
CA GLY A 141 3.56 -3.25 -4.36
C GLY A 141 3.24 -4.72 -4.13
N SER A 142 2.42 -5.28 -4.98
CA SER A 142 2.17 -6.71 -5.00
C SER A 142 3.44 -7.45 -5.46
N THR A 143 3.71 -8.61 -4.88
CA THR A 143 4.78 -9.47 -5.38
C THR A 143 4.38 -10.05 -6.74
N MET A 144 5.36 -10.13 -7.65
CA MET A 144 5.15 -10.79 -8.94
C MET A 144 4.95 -12.29 -8.71
N ASP A 145 3.88 -12.83 -9.28
CA ASP A 145 3.58 -14.27 -9.25
C ASP A 145 4.36 -14.98 -10.35
N ARG A 146 4.25 -14.50 -11.59
CA ARG A 146 4.92 -15.08 -12.74
C ARG A 146 5.06 -14.11 -13.91
N LEU A 147 5.92 -14.47 -14.85
CA LEU A 147 5.97 -13.87 -16.17
C LEU A 147 5.24 -14.77 -17.16
N GLU A 148 4.46 -14.18 -18.05
CA GLU A 148 3.80 -14.87 -19.14
C GLU A 148 4.23 -14.30 -20.50
N VAL A 149 4.60 -15.17 -21.43
CA VAL A 149 4.78 -14.78 -22.83
C VAL A 149 3.39 -14.69 -23.46
N THR A 150 2.93 -13.47 -23.71
CA THR A 150 1.58 -13.19 -24.24
C THR A 150 1.57 -13.07 -25.76
N ALA A 151 2.73 -12.82 -26.38
CA ALA A 151 2.94 -12.97 -27.83
C ALA A 151 4.28 -13.64 -28.09
N GLN A 152 4.30 -14.59 -29.02
CA GLN A 152 5.53 -15.27 -29.45
C GLN A 152 6.38 -14.32 -30.31
N PRO A 153 7.72 -14.50 -30.34
CA PRO A 153 8.57 -13.77 -31.25
C PRO A 153 8.23 -14.10 -32.71
N GLU A 154 8.49 -13.14 -33.61
CA GLU A 154 8.28 -13.34 -35.06
C GLU A 154 9.11 -14.50 -35.61
N LYS A 155 10.33 -14.66 -35.07
CA LYS A 155 11.23 -15.77 -35.44
C LYS A 155 11.15 -16.86 -34.39
N THR A 156 10.64 -18.02 -34.75
CA THR A 156 10.45 -19.17 -33.87
C THR A 156 11.34 -20.37 -34.23
N VAL A 157 12.09 -20.29 -35.34
CA VAL A 157 12.98 -21.37 -35.79
C VAL A 157 14.41 -20.84 -35.88
N TYR A 158 15.32 -21.54 -35.23
CA TYR A 158 16.74 -21.21 -35.13
C TYR A 158 17.61 -22.40 -35.52
N HIS A 159 18.76 -22.11 -36.11
CA HIS A 159 19.82 -23.09 -36.29
C HIS A 159 20.86 -22.96 -35.17
N ALA A 160 21.60 -24.01 -34.93
CA ALA A 160 22.66 -24.00 -33.90
C ALA A 160 23.62 -22.84 -34.11
N GLY A 161 23.93 -22.10 -33.04
CA GLY A 161 24.80 -20.92 -33.07
C GLY A 161 24.13 -19.59 -33.45
N GLN A 162 22.83 -19.56 -33.75
CA GLN A 162 22.08 -18.32 -33.90
C GLN A 162 21.66 -17.75 -32.54
N THR A 163 21.61 -16.42 -32.48
CA THR A 163 21.17 -15.69 -31.30
C THR A 163 19.64 -15.54 -31.33
N PHE A 164 19.02 -15.66 -30.15
CA PHE A 164 17.59 -15.43 -29.99
C PHE A 164 17.23 -13.97 -30.32
N GLU A 165 16.14 -13.78 -31.08
CA GLU A 165 15.60 -12.49 -31.48
C GLU A 165 14.21 -12.34 -30.86
N ALA A 166 14.04 -11.36 -29.95
CA ALA A 166 12.79 -11.13 -29.25
C ALA A 166 11.76 -10.25 -30.01
N ALA A 167 12.06 -9.89 -31.27
CA ALA A 167 11.18 -9.05 -32.10
C ALA A 167 9.75 -9.66 -32.15
N GLY A 168 8.74 -8.84 -31.90
CA GLY A 168 7.33 -9.25 -31.85
C GLY A 168 6.89 -9.95 -30.56
N MET A 169 7.82 -10.35 -29.71
CA MET A 169 7.50 -10.97 -28.43
C MET A 169 6.91 -9.97 -27.42
N GLN A 170 5.89 -10.41 -26.69
CA GLN A 170 5.34 -9.64 -25.58
C GLN A 170 5.39 -10.46 -24.29
N VAL A 171 5.74 -9.78 -23.22
CA VAL A 171 5.81 -10.37 -21.87
C VAL A 171 5.00 -9.57 -20.89
N THR A 172 4.15 -10.27 -20.17
CA THR A 172 3.28 -9.71 -19.15
C THR A 172 3.68 -10.25 -17.79
N ALA A 173 3.93 -9.37 -16.82
CA ALA A 173 3.99 -9.74 -15.42
C ALA A 173 2.58 -9.94 -14.88
N VAL A 174 2.38 -11.04 -14.18
CA VAL A 174 1.15 -11.32 -13.40
C VAL A 174 1.51 -11.15 -11.93
N TRP A 175 0.80 -10.25 -11.27
CA TRP A 175 1.02 -9.96 -9.86
C TRP A 175 0.07 -10.77 -8.98
N HIS A 176 0.43 -11.03 -7.73
CA HIS A 176 -0.39 -11.80 -6.79
C HIS A 176 -1.80 -11.21 -6.57
N ASN A 177 -1.97 -9.92 -6.80
CA ASN A 177 -3.28 -9.25 -6.76
C ASN A 177 -4.09 -9.40 -8.06
N GLY A 178 -3.61 -10.20 -9.03
CA GLY A 178 -4.26 -10.41 -10.33
C GLY A 178 -4.01 -9.32 -11.38
N VAL A 179 -3.36 -8.22 -11.03
CA VAL A 179 -2.97 -7.18 -12.00
C VAL A 179 -2.00 -7.75 -13.02
N ARG A 180 -2.14 -7.32 -14.26
CA ARG A 180 -1.31 -7.73 -15.40
C ARG A 180 -0.66 -6.50 -16.02
N THR A 181 0.66 -6.48 -16.09
CA THR A 181 1.44 -5.34 -16.59
C THR A 181 2.34 -5.77 -17.74
N ASP A 182 2.33 -5.06 -18.87
CA ASP A 182 3.30 -5.27 -19.95
C ASP A 182 4.70 -4.86 -19.47
N VAL A 183 5.59 -5.82 -19.39
CA VAL A 183 6.98 -5.64 -18.95
C VAL A 183 7.97 -5.98 -20.06
N THR A 184 7.54 -6.09 -21.30
CA THR A 184 8.35 -6.47 -22.45
C THR A 184 9.65 -5.67 -22.57
N LYS A 185 9.59 -4.37 -22.28
CA LYS A 185 10.77 -3.49 -22.34
C LYS A 185 11.69 -3.57 -21.12
N LEU A 186 11.24 -4.23 -20.06
CA LEU A 186 11.98 -4.36 -18.78
C LEU A 186 12.67 -5.72 -18.65
N VAL A 187 12.28 -6.69 -19.49
CA VAL A 187 12.81 -8.06 -19.42
C VAL A 187 14.20 -8.09 -20.07
N GLN A 188 15.12 -8.71 -19.36
CA GLN A 188 16.43 -9.06 -19.93
C GLN A 188 16.40 -10.50 -20.41
N TRP A 189 16.86 -10.74 -21.62
CA TRP A 189 16.92 -12.06 -22.23
C TRP A 189 18.30 -12.68 -22.00
N SER A 190 18.32 -13.94 -21.62
CA SER A 190 19.57 -14.70 -21.71
C SER A 190 19.89 -14.95 -23.18
N THR A 191 21.11 -14.62 -23.56
CA THR A 191 21.62 -14.83 -24.92
C THR A 191 22.49 -16.09 -25.00
N ASP A 192 22.36 -17.01 -24.04
CA ASP A 192 23.05 -18.28 -24.13
C ASP A 192 22.70 -18.96 -25.45
N PRO A 193 23.69 -19.33 -26.27
CA PRO A 193 23.41 -19.95 -27.57
C PRO A 193 22.60 -21.23 -27.32
N LEU A 194 21.53 -21.37 -28.11
CA LEU A 194 20.74 -22.59 -28.14
C LEU A 194 21.68 -23.73 -28.60
N THR A 195 21.94 -24.69 -27.72
CA THR A 195 22.72 -25.88 -27.97
C THR A 195 21.91 -26.95 -28.65
#